data_3c6a33141d0cc2dfdb94f3403ef8fcc6
#
_entry.id   3c6a33141d0cc2dfdb94f3403ef8fcc6
#
_cell.length_a   1.000
_cell.length_b   1.000
_cell.length_c   1.000
_cell.angle_alpha   90.00
_cell.angle_beta   90.00
_cell.angle_gamma   90.00
#
_symmetry.space_group_name_H-M   'P 1'
#
loop_
_entity.id
_entity.type
_entity.pdbx_description
1 polymer ?
#
loop_
_entity_poly.entity_id
_entity_poly.type
_entity_poly.pdbx_seq_one_letter_code
_entity_poly.pdbx_strand_id
1 'polypeptide(L)'
;MSDAIPQVVPPQVVGTVPLIEAHSVTRILPGVVPTALVRDINLKVGENEFVAITGPSGSGKSSLLYLLGLLDLPTSGEVLLHGRNTMHMDEHERAFMRLTFLGFVFQFHFLLPEFTLLDNVMLPMRALGRLSQSAMRQRAGELLASLGLADHVHKRPDQLSGGQRQRVAVARALANEPAAILADEPTGSLDSQASEQVFEMLRDVVETRGKTVIAVTHDAALADRMHREIKLRDGAIIDDEAQLRR
;
A
#
# COMPACT_ATOMS: atom_id res chain seq x y z
N MET A 1 -20.17 -35.65 48.64
CA MET A 1 -20.18 -34.33 48.07
C MET A 1 -18.82 -34.17 47.40
N SER A 2 -18.78 -34.35 46.06
CA SER A 2 -17.53 -34.27 45.28
C SER A 2 -17.51 -32.90 44.59
N ASP A 3 -16.58 -32.07 45.04
CA ASP A 3 -16.36 -30.74 44.44
C ASP A 3 -15.67 -30.91 43.08
N ALA A 4 -16.44 -30.70 42.01
CA ALA A 4 -15.91 -30.65 40.65
C ALA A 4 -15.15 -29.35 40.44
N ILE A 5 -13.84 -29.42 40.20
CA ILE A 5 -12.98 -28.30 39.81
C ILE A 5 -13.45 -27.78 38.45
N PRO A 6 -13.75 -26.48 38.29
CA PRO A 6 -14.11 -25.93 36.97
C PRO A 6 -12.90 -26.03 36.03
N GLN A 7 -13.10 -26.69 34.88
CA GLN A 7 -12.13 -26.72 33.81
C GLN A 7 -12.01 -25.30 33.21
N VAL A 8 -10.85 -24.69 33.40
CA VAL A 8 -10.48 -23.46 32.71
C VAL A 8 -10.28 -23.79 31.22
N VAL A 9 -11.26 -23.42 30.41
CA VAL A 9 -11.12 -23.47 28.96
C VAL A 9 -10.05 -22.41 28.57
N PRO A 10 -8.96 -22.80 27.89
CA PRO A 10 -7.97 -21.82 27.45
C PRO A 10 -8.63 -20.83 26.50
N PRO A 11 -8.23 -19.53 26.53
CA PRO A 11 -8.78 -18.52 25.63
C PRO A 11 -8.55 -18.98 24.19
N GLN A 12 -9.63 -19.06 23.41
CA GLN A 12 -9.54 -19.25 21.97
C GLN A 12 -8.69 -18.09 21.44
N VAL A 13 -7.63 -18.41 20.71
CA VAL A 13 -6.85 -17.43 19.93
C VAL A 13 -7.84 -16.83 18.94
N VAL A 14 -8.36 -15.65 19.25
CA VAL A 14 -9.13 -14.83 18.31
C VAL A 14 -8.13 -14.45 17.23
N GLY A 15 -8.19 -15.09 16.07
CA GLY A 15 -7.35 -14.77 14.94
C GLY A 15 -7.52 -13.29 14.61
N THR A 16 -6.41 -12.55 14.58
CA THR A 16 -6.44 -11.13 14.19
C THR A 16 -7.02 -11.05 12.79
N VAL A 17 -8.04 -10.20 12.61
CA VAL A 17 -8.67 -9.97 11.29
C VAL A 17 -7.59 -9.43 10.35
N PRO A 18 -7.35 -10.08 9.19
CA PRO A 18 -6.38 -9.57 8.23
C PRO A 18 -6.71 -8.14 7.80
N LEU A 19 -5.67 -7.37 7.50
CA LEU A 19 -5.83 -5.99 7.02
C LEU A 19 -6.46 -5.95 5.64
N ILE A 20 -5.98 -6.81 4.73
CA ILE A 20 -6.49 -6.96 3.36
C ILE A 20 -6.68 -8.46 3.08
N GLU A 21 -7.83 -8.82 2.52
CA GLU A 21 -8.09 -10.18 2.04
C GLU A 21 -8.60 -10.13 0.59
N ALA A 22 -8.20 -11.10 -0.20
CA ALA A 22 -8.74 -11.40 -1.52
C ALA A 22 -9.25 -12.84 -1.51
N HIS A 23 -10.49 -13.04 -1.94
CA HIS A 23 -11.14 -14.35 -2.02
C HIS A 23 -11.57 -14.63 -3.46
N SER A 24 -10.89 -15.58 -4.12
CA SER A 24 -11.12 -15.99 -5.51
C SER A 24 -11.20 -14.83 -6.50
N VAL A 25 -10.35 -13.82 -6.28
CA VAL A 25 -10.36 -12.58 -7.07
C VAL A 25 -9.87 -12.83 -8.48
N THR A 26 -10.72 -12.49 -9.45
CA THR A 26 -10.42 -12.57 -10.88
C THR A 26 -10.73 -11.23 -11.55
N ARG A 27 -9.85 -10.79 -12.45
CA ARG A 27 -10.03 -9.59 -13.27
C ARG A 27 -9.81 -9.90 -14.74
N ILE A 28 -10.87 -9.75 -15.53
CA ILE A 28 -10.86 -9.92 -16.98
C ILE A 28 -11.15 -8.58 -17.63
N LEU A 29 -10.26 -8.12 -18.49
CA LEU A 29 -10.53 -6.98 -19.36
C LEU A 29 -11.44 -7.44 -20.50
N PRO A 30 -12.58 -6.78 -20.71
CA PRO A 30 -13.43 -7.04 -21.87
C PRO A 30 -12.72 -6.57 -23.15
N GLY A 31 -12.87 -7.33 -24.24
CA GLY A 31 -12.30 -7.03 -25.55
C GLY A 31 -12.75 -8.05 -26.58
N VAL A 32 -12.30 -7.91 -27.83
CA VAL A 32 -12.52 -8.91 -28.89
C VAL A 32 -12.01 -10.29 -28.42
N VAL A 33 -10.86 -10.30 -27.73
CA VAL A 33 -10.37 -11.45 -26.99
C VAL A 33 -10.27 -11.02 -25.53
N PRO A 34 -11.11 -11.56 -24.63
CA PRO A 34 -11.01 -11.24 -23.20
C PRO A 34 -9.65 -11.62 -22.64
N THR A 35 -9.02 -10.69 -21.92
CA THR A 35 -7.69 -10.90 -21.33
C THR A 35 -7.81 -10.96 -19.82
N ALA A 36 -7.45 -12.10 -19.23
CA ALA A 36 -7.40 -12.23 -17.78
C ALA A 36 -6.11 -11.60 -17.25
N LEU A 37 -6.24 -10.54 -16.47
CA LEU A 37 -5.12 -9.86 -15.80
C LEU A 37 -4.77 -10.56 -14.48
N VAL A 38 -5.78 -11.03 -13.76
CA VAL A 38 -5.67 -11.70 -12.47
C VAL A 38 -6.66 -12.87 -12.47
N ARG A 39 -6.25 -14.02 -11.91
CA ARG A 39 -7.01 -15.28 -11.93
C ARG A 39 -7.03 -15.93 -10.56
N ASP A 40 -8.24 -16.09 -9.99
CA ASP A 40 -8.51 -16.85 -8.77
C ASP A 40 -7.51 -16.59 -7.62
N ILE A 41 -7.25 -15.32 -7.37
CA ILE A 41 -6.33 -14.92 -6.31
C ILE A 41 -6.99 -15.10 -4.95
N ASN A 42 -6.33 -15.88 -4.09
CA ASN A 42 -6.64 -16.03 -2.68
C ASN A 42 -5.42 -15.54 -1.89
N LEU A 43 -5.59 -14.45 -1.10
CA LEU A 43 -4.51 -13.78 -0.41
C LEU A 43 -5.00 -13.16 0.89
N LYS A 44 -4.17 -13.21 1.93
CA LYS A 44 -4.38 -12.49 3.18
C LYS A 44 -3.11 -11.73 3.53
N VAL A 45 -3.25 -10.45 3.82
CA VAL A 45 -2.16 -9.59 4.31
C VAL A 45 -2.54 -9.09 5.69
N GLY A 46 -1.68 -9.29 6.66
CA GLY A 46 -1.84 -8.84 8.02
C GLY A 46 -1.40 -7.40 8.25
N GLU A 47 -1.50 -6.97 9.50
CA GLU A 47 -0.91 -5.70 9.93
C GLU A 47 0.62 -5.86 10.10
N ASN A 48 1.32 -4.74 9.90
CA ASN A 48 2.77 -4.65 10.12
C ASN A 48 3.60 -5.63 9.26
N GLU A 49 3.12 -5.91 8.04
CA GLU A 49 3.83 -6.70 7.04
C GLU A 49 4.50 -5.81 5.98
N PHE A 50 5.71 -6.17 5.55
CA PHE A 50 6.35 -5.65 4.35
C PHE A 50 6.33 -6.72 3.27
N VAL A 51 5.42 -6.58 2.30
CA VAL A 51 5.13 -7.63 1.30
C VAL A 51 5.61 -7.18 -0.08
N ALA A 52 6.42 -8.02 -0.73
CA ALA A 52 6.77 -7.88 -2.14
C ALA A 52 5.78 -8.65 -3.03
N ILE A 53 5.33 -8.03 -4.11
CA ILE A 53 4.65 -8.71 -5.22
C ILE A 53 5.62 -8.69 -6.41
N THR A 54 6.09 -9.88 -6.82
CA THR A 54 7.08 -10.05 -7.89
C THR A 54 6.55 -10.91 -9.03
N GLY A 55 7.32 -11.01 -10.11
CA GLY A 55 6.99 -11.81 -11.30
C GLY A 55 7.35 -11.09 -12.59
N PRO A 56 7.31 -11.80 -13.74
CA PRO A 56 7.65 -11.22 -15.03
C PRO A 56 6.74 -10.06 -15.45
N SER A 57 7.18 -9.27 -16.43
CA SER A 57 6.34 -8.22 -17.02
C SER A 57 5.05 -8.83 -17.58
N GLY A 58 3.92 -8.15 -17.34
CA GLY A 58 2.61 -8.64 -17.79
C GLY A 58 1.99 -9.74 -16.92
N SER A 59 2.62 -10.16 -15.80
CA SER A 59 2.07 -11.21 -14.93
C SER A 59 0.88 -10.79 -14.07
N GLY A 60 0.44 -9.53 -14.12
CA GLY A 60 -0.73 -9.03 -13.38
C GLY A 60 -0.43 -8.34 -12.05
N LYS A 61 0.84 -8.07 -11.69
CA LYS A 61 1.25 -7.47 -10.41
C LYS A 61 0.54 -6.16 -10.08
N SER A 62 0.67 -5.16 -10.94
CA SER A 62 0.00 -3.86 -10.76
C SER A 62 -1.53 -4.00 -10.76
N SER A 63 -2.07 -4.91 -11.59
CA SER A 63 -3.51 -5.18 -11.60
C SER A 63 -3.98 -5.76 -10.26
N LEU A 64 -3.23 -6.70 -9.69
CA LEU A 64 -3.52 -7.21 -8.34
C LEU A 64 -3.44 -6.09 -7.30
N LEU A 65 -2.36 -5.29 -7.32
CA LEU A 65 -2.20 -4.17 -6.38
C LEU A 65 -3.37 -3.19 -6.47
N TYR A 66 -3.86 -2.88 -7.68
CA TYR A 66 -4.99 -1.97 -7.89
C TYR A 66 -6.33 -2.54 -7.41
N LEU A 67 -6.52 -3.86 -7.52
CA LEU A 67 -7.68 -4.53 -6.95
C LEU A 67 -7.66 -4.49 -5.42
N LEU A 68 -6.51 -4.82 -4.80
CA LEU A 68 -6.32 -4.73 -3.35
C LEU A 68 -6.47 -3.28 -2.84
N GLY A 69 -6.11 -2.31 -3.68
CA GLY A 69 -6.20 -0.87 -3.41
C GLY A 69 -7.55 -0.24 -3.74
N LEU A 70 -8.53 -1.01 -4.19
CA LEU A 70 -9.85 -0.50 -4.60
C LEU A 70 -9.77 0.56 -5.72
N LEU A 71 -8.69 0.58 -6.51
CA LEU A 71 -8.54 1.43 -7.69
C LEU A 71 -9.19 0.80 -8.92
N ASP A 72 -9.33 -0.52 -8.92
CA ASP A 72 -10.08 -1.30 -9.91
C ASP A 72 -11.00 -2.29 -9.18
N LEU A 73 -11.97 -2.85 -9.89
CA LEU A 73 -12.92 -3.81 -9.37
C LEU A 73 -12.69 -5.19 -9.97
N PRO A 74 -12.78 -6.26 -9.19
CA PRO A 74 -12.71 -7.60 -9.72
C PRO A 74 -13.94 -7.90 -10.60
N THR A 75 -13.74 -8.76 -11.61
CA THR A 75 -14.83 -9.30 -12.42
C THR A 75 -15.61 -10.36 -11.63
N SER A 76 -14.93 -11.09 -10.75
CA SER A 76 -15.51 -12.04 -9.79
C SER A 76 -14.61 -12.19 -8.57
N GLY A 77 -15.13 -12.76 -7.49
CA GLY A 77 -14.48 -12.81 -6.19
C GLY A 77 -14.69 -11.53 -5.40
N GLU A 78 -14.03 -11.40 -4.28
CA GLU A 78 -14.20 -10.26 -3.37
C GLU A 78 -12.90 -9.82 -2.70
N VAL A 79 -12.80 -8.53 -2.42
CA VAL A 79 -11.73 -7.93 -1.63
C VAL A 79 -12.33 -7.40 -0.33
N LEU A 80 -11.70 -7.73 0.79
CA LEU A 80 -12.08 -7.22 2.10
C LEU A 80 -10.97 -6.33 2.66
N LEU A 81 -11.36 -5.20 3.28
CA LEU A 81 -10.49 -4.35 4.08
C LEU A 81 -10.95 -4.37 5.54
N HIS A 82 -10.10 -4.78 6.47
CA HIS A 82 -10.45 -5.01 7.88
C HIS A 82 -11.76 -5.83 8.03
N GLY A 83 -11.88 -6.92 7.27
CA GLY A 83 -13.06 -7.78 7.25
C GLY A 83 -14.31 -7.18 6.61
N ARG A 84 -14.28 -5.93 6.10
CA ARG A 84 -15.39 -5.30 5.39
C ARG A 84 -15.33 -5.63 3.91
N ASN A 85 -16.36 -6.31 3.40
CA ASN A 85 -16.48 -6.60 1.98
C ASN A 85 -16.69 -5.30 1.18
N THR A 86 -15.85 -5.09 0.16
CA THR A 86 -15.83 -3.86 -0.64
C THR A 86 -16.66 -3.95 -1.92
N MET A 87 -17.15 -5.15 -2.26
CA MET A 87 -17.88 -5.40 -3.51
C MET A 87 -19.25 -4.72 -3.56
N HIS A 88 -19.89 -4.55 -2.40
CA HIS A 88 -21.21 -3.93 -2.28
C HIS A 88 -21.16 -2.42 -2.00
N MET A 89 -19.95 -1.85 -1.87
CA MET A 89 -19.75 -0.43 -1.66
C MET A 89 -20.00 0.34 -2.95
N ASP A 90 -20.64 1.50 -2.85
CA ASP A 90 -20.68 2.45 -3.94
C ASP A 90 -19.32 3.14 -4.14
N GLU A 91 -19.19 3.98 -5.20
CA GLU A 91 -17.90 4.64 -5.48
C GLU A 91 -17.49 5.64 -4.40
N HIS A 92 -18.45 6.31 -3.74
CA HIS A 92 -18.15 7.22 -2.64
C HIS A 92 -17.62 6.46 -1.42
N GLU A 93 -18.20 5.35 -1.08
CA GLU A 93 -17.76 4.48 0.01
C GLU A 93 -16.37 3.92 -0.27
N ARG A 94 -16.10 3.42 -1.49
CA ARG A 94 -14.76 2.96 -1.89
C ARG A 94 -13.74 4.08 -1.86
N ALA A 95 -14.08 5.26 -2.38
CA ALA A 95 -13.20 6.43 -2.34
C ALA A 95 -12.88 6.85 -0.90
N PHE A 96 -13.86 6.81 -0.02
CA PHE A 96 -13.67 7.10 1.40
C PHE A 96 -12.79 6.04 2.08
N MET A 97 -12.96 4.76 1.76
CA MET A 97 -12.11 3.68 2.25
C MET A 97 -10.66 3.86 1.76
N ARG A 98 -10.45 4.13 0.46
CA ARG A 98 -9.11 4.45 -0.08
C ARG A 98 -8.48 5.62 0.68
N LEU A 99 -9.20 6.72 0.82
CA LEU A 99 -8.71 7.95 1.44
C LEU A 99 -8.34 7.80 2.92
N THR A 100 -9.02 6.88 3.62
CA THR A 100 -8.89 6.69 5.08
C THR A 100 -7.90 5.59 5.44
N PHE A 101 -7.92 4.46 4.70
CA PHE A 101 -7.19 3.25 5.08
C PHE A 101 -5.95 3.00 4.23
N LEU A 102 -5.86 3.61 3.02
CA LEU A 102 -4.81 3.30 2.06
C LEU A 102 -4.01 4.55 1.68
N GLY A 103 -2.70 4.37 1.55
CA GLY A 103 -1.79 5.33 0.91
C GLY A 103 -1.27 4.74 -0.39
N PHE A 104 -0.98 5.57 -1.39
CA PHE A 104 -0.49 5.11 -2.68
C PHE A 104 0.82 5.79 -3.05
N VAL A 105 1.78 4.98 -3.50
CA VAL A 105 3.06 5.40 -4.06
C VAL A 105 3.19 4.74 -5.44
N PHE A 106 3.42 5.53 -6.49
CA PHE A 106 3.54 5.03 -7.85
C PHE A 106 4.95 5.27 -8.39
N GLN A 107 5.34 4.55 -9.43
CA GLN A 107 6.60 4.73 -10.15
C GLN A 107 6.75 6.17 -10.67
N PHE A 108 5.69 6.73 -11.27
CA PHE A 108 5.58 8.14 -11.59
C PHE A 108 4.84 8.81 -10.43
N HIS A 109 5.53 9.58 -9.63
CA HIS A 109 5.07 10.17 -8.36
C HIS A 109 3.74 10.95 -8.43
N PHE A 110 3.23 11.31 -9.62
CA PHE A 110 1.97 12.04 -9.84
C PHE A 110 1.77 13.24 -8.90
N LEU A 111 2.84 14.01 -8.71
CA LEU A 111 2.73 15.28 -8.00
C LEU A 111 2.12 16.32 -8.92
N LEU A 112 1.25 17.16 -8.38
CA LEU A 112 0.67 18.27 -9.12
C LEU A 112 1.72 19.39 -9.26
N PRO A 113 2.14 19.73 -10.48
CA PRO A 113 3.25 20.65 -10.71
C PRO A 113 2.93 22.10 -10.31
N GLU A 114 1.65 22.47 -10.27
CA GLU A 114 1.19 23.80 -9.89
C GLU A 114 1.24 24.06 -8.38
N PHE A 115 1.31 22.98 -7.58
CA PHE A 115 1.29 23.02 -6.12
C PHE A 115 2.70 22.92 -5.54
N THR A 116 2.89 23.54 -4.36
CA THR A 116 4.09 23.32 -3.55
C THR A 116 4.14 21.88 -3.03
N LEU A 117 5.30 21.46 -2.50
CA LEU A 117 5.39 20.14 -1.86
C LEU A 117 4.44 20.03 -0.67
N LEU A 118 4.37 21.09 0.12
CA LEU A 118 3.44 21.17 1.25
C LEU A 118 2.00 20.97 0.80
N ASP A 119 1.57 21.66 -0.28
CA ASP A 119 0.22 21.55 -0.80
C ASP A 119 -0.06 20.15 -1.37
N ASN A 120 0.90 19.54 -2.08
CA ASN A 120 0.77 18.17 -2.58
C ASN A 120 0.52 17.17 -1.44
N VAL A 121 1.24 17.29 -0.31
CA VAL A 121 1.04 16.43 0.86
C VAL A 121 -0.28 16.73 1.57
N MET A 122 -0.75 17.96 1.53
CA MET A 122 -2.04 18.35 2.12
C MET A 122 -3.27 17.86 1.33
N LEU A 123 -3.14 17.48 0.06
CA LEU A 123 -4.28 17.10 -0.80
C LEU A 123 -5.19 16.02 -0.18
N PRO A 124 -4.68 14.85 0.26
CA PRO A 124 -5.53 13.84 0.87
C PRO A 124 -6.17 14.29 2.18
N MET A 125 -5.48 15.13 2.97
CA MET A 125 -6.07 15.70 4.20
C MET A 125 -7.20 16.67 3.90
N ARG A 126 -7.06 17.51 2.84
CA ARG A 126 -8.13 18.41 2.36
C ARG A 126 -9.36 17.61 1.90
N ALA A 127 -9.12 16.53 1.14
CA ALA A 127 -10.20 15.66 0.65
C ALA A 127 -10.94 14.97 1.81
N LEU A 128 -10.22 14.56 2.87
CA LEU A 128 -10.82 13.93 4.05
C LEU A 128 -11.58 14.93 4.94
N GLY A 129 -11.17 16.19 4.97
CA GLY A 129 -11.89 17.28 5.65
C GLY A 129 -11.92 17.21 7.19
N ARG A 130 -11.02 16.44 7.83
CA ARG A 130 -11.02 16.24 9.30
C ARG A 130 -10.14 17.21 10.07
N LEU A 131 -9.21 17.89 9.40
CA LEU A 131 -8.22 18.78 10.02
C LEU A 131 -8.44 20.23 9.62
N SER A 132 -8.13 21.17 10.54
CA SER A 132 -8.03 22.59 10.18
C SER A 132 -6.87 22.83 9.23
N GLN A 133 -6.89 23.95 8.50
CA GLN A 133 -5.82 24.30 7.57
C GLN A 133 -4.45 24.41 8.26
N SER A 134 -4.41 24.94 9.50
CA SER A 134 -3.17 25.02 10.28
C SER A 134 -2.65 23.64 10.67
N ALA A 135 -3.52 22.74 11.12
CA ALA A 135 -3.16 21.37 11.47
C ALA A 135 -2.67 20.57 10.25
N MET A 136 -3.32 20.74 9.08
CA MET A 136 -2.84 20.13 7.84
C MET A 136 -1.45 20.62 7.44
N ARG A 137 -1.18 21.93 7.55
CA ARG A 137 0.14 22.52 7.24
C ARG A 137 1.22 22.00 8.18
N GLN A 138 0.93 21.97 9.47
CA GLN A 138 1.86 21.45 10.48
C GLN A 138 2.20 19.99 10.17
N ARG A 139 1.19 19.14 10.02
CA ARG A 139 1.37 17.72 9.73
C ARG A 139 2.12 17.46 8.42
N ALA A 140 1.78 18.17 7.35
CA ALA A 140 2.48 18.05 6.08
C ALA A 140 3.96 18.47 6.20
N GLY A 141 4.24 19.54 6.95
CA GLY A 141 5.60 19.99 7.26
C GLY A 141 6.39 18.95 8.05
N GLU A 142 5.80 18.36 9.09
CA GLU A 142 6.40 17.29 9.88
C GLU A 142 6.71 16.04 9.05
N LEU A 143 5.79 15.61 8.17
CA LEU A 143 6.01 14.49 7.26
C LEU A 143 7.15 14.77 6.27
N LEU A 144 7.17 15.96 5.66
CA LEU A 144 8.26 16.35 4.76
C LEU A 144 9.60 16.43 5.50
N ALA A 145 9.61 16.98 6.70
CA ALA A 145 10.81 17.05 7.53
C ALA A 145 11.35 15.66 7.91
N SER A 146 10.47 14.73 8.30
CA SER A 146 10.85 13.34 8.63
C SER A 146 11.47 12.60 7.45
N LEU A 147 11.22 13.05 6.22
CA LEU A 147 11.76 12.49 4.98
C LEU A 147 12.91 13.33 4.38
N GLY A 148 13.51 14.24 5.18
CA GLY A 148 14.66 15.05 4.78
C GLY A 148 14.33 16.16 3.77
N LEU A 149 13.10 16.70 3.80
CA LEU A 149 12.63 17.72 2.88
C LEU A 149 12.18 19.03 3.59
N ALA A 150 12.63 19.24 4.85
CA ALA A 150 12.26 20.42 5.64
C ALA A 150 12.51 21.75 4.90
N ASP A 151 13.67 21.91 4.26
CA ASP A 151 14.07 23.15 3.56
C ASP A 151 13.40 23.28 2.17
N HIS A 152 12.56 22.33 1.77
CA HIS A 152 12.00 22.24 0.43
C HIS A 152 10.48 22.41 0.39
N VAL A 153 9.82 22.60 1.52
CA VAL A 153 8.35 22.58 1.67
C VAL A 153 7.62 23.54 0.72
N HIS A 154 8.23 24.68 0.38
CA HIS A 154 7.67 25.71 -0.52
C HIS A 154 8.09 25.54 -1.99
N LYS A 155 8.98 24.60 -2.30
CA LYS A 155 9.37 24.29 -3.67
C LYS A 155 8.24 23.61 -4.41
N ARG A 156 8.33 23.62 -5.76
CA ARG A 156 7.48 22.86 -6.66
C ARG A 156 8.17 21.58 -7.12
N PRO A 157 7.43 20.59 -7.63
CA PRO A 157 8.00 19.30 -8.06
C PRO A 157 9.10 19.40 -9.12
N ASP A 158 9.03 20.37 -10.03
CA ASP A 158 10.02 20.61 -11.09
C ASP A 158 11.39 21.04 -10.57
N GLN A 159 11.45 21.54 -9.33
CA GLN A 159 12.68 21.97 -8.66
C GLN A 159 13.39 20.86 -7.89
N LEU A 160 12.94 19.60 -8.02
CA LEU A 160 13.40 18.46 -7.26
C LEU A 160 14.04 17.37 -8.14
N SER A 161 14.98 16.60 -7.57
CA SER A 161 15.42 15.35 -8.17
C SER A 161 14.31 14.28 -8.19
N GLY A 162 14.48 13.21 -8.97
CA GLY A 162 13.54 12.08 -9.00
C GLY A 162 13.30 11.47 -7.62
N GLY A 163 14.38 11.18 -6.89
CA GLY A 163 14.30 10.64 -5.53
C GLY A 163 13.64 11.59 -4.53
N GLN A 164 13.87 12.92 -4.65
CA GLN A 164 13.17 13.90 -3.83
C GLN A 164 11.66 13.92 -4.12
N ARG A 165 11.26 13.88 -5.40
CA ARG A 165 9.84 13.77 -5.77
C ARG A 165 9.19 12.51 -5.21
N GLN A 166 9.90 11.38 -5.26
CA GLN A 166 9.39 10.12 -4.70
C GLN A 166 9.20 10.19 -3.19
N ARG A 167 10.13 10.85 -2.46
CA ARG A 167 9.96 11.10 -1.02
C ARG A 167 8.72 11.95 -0.70
N VAL A 168 8.39 12.93 -1.54
CA VAL A 168 7.13 13.69 -1.41
C VAL A 168 5.92 12.80 -1.65
N ALA A 169 5.98 11.88 -2.62
CA ALA A 169 4.89 10.92 -2.86
C ALA A 169 4.68 10.00 -1.65
N VAL A 170 5.76 9.55 -0.99
CA VAL A 170 5.68 8.79 0.28
C VAL A 170 5.07 9.65 1.39
N ALA A 171 5.50 10.91 1.55
CA ALA A 171 4.89 11.83 2.53
C ALA A 171 3.38 12.00 2.29
N ARG A 172 2.97 12.17 1.02
CA ARG A 172 1.56 12.29 0.64
C ARG A 172 0.78 11.01 0.95
N ALA A 173 1.37 9.83 0.70
CA ALA A 173 0.75 8.56 1.03
C ALA A 173 0.48 8.41 2.54
N LEU A 174 1.35 8.94 3.39
CA LEU A 174 1.25 8.91 4.85
C LEU A 174 0.32 9.98 5.44
N ALA A 175 -0.16 10.94 4.65
CA ALA A 175 -0.84 12.15 5.13
C ALA A 175 -2.05 11.88 6.03
N ASN A 176 -2.89 10.90 5.69
CA ASN A 176 -4.10 10.52 6.43
C ASN A 176 -3.88 9.35 7.42
N GLU A 177 -2.64 9.01 7.76
CA GLU A 177 -2.30 7.87 8.65
C GLU A 177 -2.89 6.53 8.19
N PRO A 178 -2.68 6.13 6.94
CA PRO A 178 -3.28 4.92 6.43
C PRO A 178 -2.83 3.69 7.23
N ALA A 179 -3.63 2.63 7.18
CA ALA A 179 -3.24 1.34 7.73
C ALA A 179 -2.25 0.61 6.81
N ALA A 180 -2.40 0.78 5.49
CA ALA A 180 -1.47 0.23 4.50
C ALA A 180 -1.02 1.25 3.45
N ILE A 181 0.21 1.08 2.95
CA ILE A 181 0.72 1.72 1.74
C ILE A 181 0.82 0.69 0.62
N LEU A 182 0.25 1.02 -0.53
CA LEU A 182 0.35 0.26 -1.77
C LEU A 182 1.32 0.98 -2.70
N ALA A 183 2.43 0.33 -3.03
CA ALA A 183 3.51 0.89 -3.82
C ALA A 183 3.67 0.14 -5.14
N ASP A 184 3.42 0.82 -6.27
CA ASP A 184 3.60 0.24 -7.60
C ASP A 184 4.94 0.69 -8.18
N GLU A 185 5.93 -0.19 -8.17
CA GLU A 185 7.31 0.05 -8.60
C GLU A 185 7.92 1.36 -8.05
N PRO A 186 7.93 1.56 -6.72
CA PRO A 186 8.26 2.85 -6.11
C PRO A 186 9.69 3.33 -6.39
N THR A 187 10.56 2.45 -6.86
CA THR A 187 11.98 2.71 -7.15
C THR A 187 12.32 2.61 -8.65
N GLY A 188 11.39 2.17 -9.49
CA GLY A 188 11.64 1.75 -10.88
C GLY A 188 12.15 2.86 -11.83
N SER A 189 12.04 4.13 -11.46
CA SER A 189 12.53 5.27 -12.25
C SER A 189 13.70 6.02 -11.60
N LEU A 190 14.31 5.45 -10.55
CA LEU A 190 15.34 6.10 -9.73
C LEU A 190 16.72 5.46 -9.98
N ASP A 191 17.78 6.24 -9.69
CA ASP A 191 19.12 5.68 -9.55
C ASP A 191 19.24 4.79 -8.30
N SER A 192 20.31 4.01 -8.22
CA SER A 192 20.51 3.04 -7.14
C SER A 192 20.51 3.68 -5.74
N GLN A 193 21.10 4.88 -5.60
CA GLN A 193 21.17 5.57 -4.30
C GLN A 193 19.79 6.07 -3.87
N ALA A 194 19.03 6.67 -4.78
CA ALA A 194 17.67 7.13 -4.50
C ALA A 194 16.72 5.94 -4.26
N SER A 195 16.88 4.83 -4.98
CA SER A 195 16.13 3.59 -4.78
C SER A 195 16.32 3.05 -3.38
N GLU A 196 17.57 2.96 -2.91
CA GLU A 196 17.89 2.52 -1.56
C GLU A 196 17.25 3.43 -0.50
N GLN A 197 17.33 4.74 -0.67
CA GLN A 197 16.71 5.70 0.25
C GLN A 197 15.18 5.53 0.33
N VAL A 198 14.51 5.34 -0.80
CA VAL A 198 13.05 5.12 -0.82
C VAL A 198 12.69 3.79 -0.19
N PHE A 199 13.46 2.73 -0.45
CA PHE A 199 13.25 1.43 0.19
C PHE A 199 13.36 1.53 1.71
N GLU A 200 14.44 2.15 2.22
CA GLU A 200 14.63 2.34 3.66
C GLU A 200 13.51 3.15 4.31
N MET A 201 12.97 4.15 3.62
CA MET A 201 11.80 4.89 4.10
C MET A 201 10.55 4.03 4.20
N LEU A 202 10.30 3.15 3.22
CA LEU A 202 9.16 2.23 3.27
C LEU A 202 9.35 1.18 4.36
N ARG A 203 10.58 0.72 4.59
CA ARG A 203 10.93 -0.18 5.70
C ARG A 203 10.67 0.49 7.05
N ASP A 204 11.13 1.74 7.22
CA ASP A 204 10.89 2.52 8.45
C ASP A 204 9.38 2.70 8.73
N VAL A 205 8.58 2.90 7.70
CA VAL A 205 7.12 2.97 7.82
C VAL A 205 6.53 1.68 8.41
N VAL A 206 7.08 0.52 8.08
CA VAL A 206 6.65 -0.76 8.66
C VAL A 206 7.19 -0.91 10.07
N GLU A 207 8.51 -0.78 10.25
CA GLU A 207 9.21 -1.14 11.49
C GLU A 207 8.94 -0.15 12.63
N THR A 208 8.86 1.16 12.33
CA THR A 208 8.75 2.19 13.36
C THR A 208 7.33 2.76 13.49
N ARG A 209 6.57 2.81 12.38
CA ARG A 209 5.19 3.33 12.40
C ARG A 209 4.12 2.24 12.45
N GLY A 210 4.51 0.96 12.42
CA GLY A 210 3.60 -0.18 12.50
C GLY A 210 2.58 -0.25 11.36
N LYS A 211 2.93 0.26 10.16
CA LYS A 211 2.07 0.22 8.99
C LYS A 211 2.40 -0.98 8.13
N THR A 212 1.44 -1.42 7.33
CA THR A 212 1.67 -2.45 6.32
C THR A 212 2.10 -1.79 5.01
N VAL A 213 3.06 -2.39 4.31
CA VAL A 213 3.47 -1.96 2.96
C VAL A 213 3.39 -3.15 2.02
N ILE A 214 2.68 -2.98 0.90
CA ILE A 214 2.63 -3.93 -0.21
C ILE A 214 3.26 -3.26 -1.41
N ALA A 215 4.40 -3.77 -1.88
CA ALA A 215 5.13 -3.17 -2.98
C ALA A 215 5.27 -4.14 -4.17
N VAL A 216 4.85 -3.69 -5.34
CA VAL A 216 5.22 -4.34 -6.60
C VAL A 216 6.64 -3.93 -6.94
N THR A 217 7.50 -4.89 -7.21
CA THR A 217 8.87 -4.63 -7.67
C THR A 217 9.35 -5.72 -8.63
N HIS A 218 10.23 -5.34 -9.54
CA HIS A 218 11.01 -6.27 -10.38
C HIS A 218 12.46 -6.43 -9.85
N ASP A 219 12.83 -5.71 -8.79
CA ASP A 219 14.14 -5.80 -8.17
C ASP A 219 14.13 -6.92 -7.11
N ALA A 220 14.73 -8.06 -7.46
CA ALA A 220 14.82 -9.22 -6.58
C ALA A 220 15.62 -8.91 -5.31
N ALA A 221 16.66 -8.07 -5.39
CA ALA A 221 17.48 -7.74 -4.22
C ALA A 221 16.70 -6.90 -3.17
N LEU A 222 15.78 -6.04 -3.62
CA LEU A 222 14.87 -5.33 -2.72
C LEU A 222 13.77 -6.25 -2.20
N ALA A 223 13.22 -7.13 -3.04
CA ALA A 223 12.19 -8.09 -2.62
C ALA A 223 12.70 -9.04 -1.53
N ASP A 224 13.94 -9.55 -1.65
CA ASP A 224 14.58 -10.43 -0.67
C ASP A 224 14.74 -9.80 0.74
N ARG A 225 14.63 -8.50 0.85
CA ARG A 225 14.74 -7.74 2.10
C ARG A 225 13.39 -7.42 2.74
N MET A 226 12.29 -7.77 2.08
CA MET A 226 10.94 -7.61 2.62
C MET A 226 10.55 -8.85 3.46
N HIS A 227 9.47 -8.77 4.23
CA HIS A 227 9.09 -9.85 5.15
C HIS A 227 8.48 -11.06 4.43
N ARG A 228 7.90 -10.85 3.24
CA ARG A 228 7.16 -11.87 2.49
C ARG A 228 7.21 -11.54 1.01
N GLU A 229 7.36 -12.55 0.19
CA GLU A 229 7.34 -12.43 -1.26
C GLU A 229 6.19 -13.25 -1.84
N ILE A 230 5.36 -12.58 -2.67
CA ILE A 230 4.26 -13.19 -3.42
C ILE A 230 4.65 -13.17 -4.90
N LYS A 231 4.84 -14.34 -5.50
CA LYS A 231 5.24 -14.46 -6.90
C LYS A 231 4.05 -14.69 -7.81
N LEU A 232 3.88 -13.82 -8.79
CA LEU A 232 2.83 -13.92 -9.81
C LEU A 232 3.38 -14.42 -11.15
N ARG A 233 2.60 -15.30 -11.79
CA ARG A 233 2.79 -15.70 -13.18
C ARG A 233 1.43 -15.88 -13.85
N ASP A 234 1.25 -15.29 -15.04
CA ASP A 234 0.04 -15.39 -15.87
C ASP A 234 -1.26 -15.09 -15.11
N GLY A 235 -1.20 -14.12 -14.19
CA GLY A 235 -2.33 -13.66 -13.39
C GLY A 235 -2.62 -14.48 -12.13
N ALA A 236 -1.86 -15.54 -11.85
CA ALA A 236 -2.03 -16.39 -10.67
C ALA A 236 -0.84 -16.30 -9.70
N ILE A 237 -1.10 -16.50 -8.41
CA ILE A 237 -0.04 -16.69 -7.41
C ILE A 237 0.55 -18.08 -7.61
N ILE A 238 1.86 -18.16 -7.82
CA ILE A 238 2.60 -19.41 -7.95
C ILE A 238 3.43 -19.72 -6.72
N ASP A 239 3.66 -18.72 -5.86
CA ASP A 239 4.46 -18.84 -4.64
C ASP A 239 4.09 -17.73 -3.66
N ASP A 240 4.08 -18.02 -2.37
CA ASP A 240 3.76 -17.11 -1.28
C ASP A 240 4.57 -17.50 -0.05
N GLU A 241 5.76 -16.98 0.06
CA GLU A 241 6.74 -17.35 1.08
C GLU A 241 7.02 -16.20 2.06
N ALA A 242 6.92 -16.52 3.36
CA ALA A 242 7.46 -15.66 4.39
C ALA A 242 9.00 -15.74 4.37
N GLN A 243 9.65 -14.60 4.25
CA GLN A 243 11.11 -14.55 4.30
C GLN A 243 11.59 -14.52 5.74
N LEU A 244 12.59 -15.34 6.06
CA LEU A 244 13.22 -15.33 7.36
C LEU A 244 13.89 -13.98 7.58
N ARG A 245 13.47 -13.25 8.63
CA ARG A 245 14.13 -12.00 9.05
C ARG A 245 15.63 -12.29 9.25
N ARG A 246 16.45 -11.73 8.39
CA ARG A 246 17.92 -11.75 8.55
C ARG A 246 18.40 -10.49 9.24
#